data_3069151cf4b5749fc36655d36c48f40c
#
_entry.id   3069151cf4b5749fc36655d36c48f40c
#
_cell.length_a   1.000
_cell.length_b   1.000
_cell.length_c   1.000
_cell.angle_alpha   90.00
_cell.angle_beta   90.00
_cell.angle_gamma   90.00
#
_symmetry.space_group_name_H-M   'P 1'
#
loop_
_entity.id
_entity.type
_entity.pdbx_description
1 polymer ?
#
loop_
_entity_poly.entity_id
_entity_poly.type
_entity_poly.pdbx_seq_one_letter_code
_entity_poly.pdbx_strand_id
1 'polypeptide(L)' 'ANYLLCEVLPPHTPRELAIQLLKTHNILIKDCTSKCHAPYIRIAVRDTEDNNQLIAALRTL' A
#
# COMPACT_ATOMS: atom_id res chain seq x y z
N ALA A 1 -4.20 4.02 16.15
CA ALA A 1 -4.57 3.86 14.75
C ALA A 1 -4.52 2.39 14.34
N ASN A 2 -5.45 1.97 13.52
CA ASN A 2 -5.51 0.60 13.02
C ASN A 2 -4.77 0.50 11.70
N TYR A 3 -4.07 -0.62 11.53
CA TYR A 3 -3.32 -0.89 10.31
C TYR A 3 -3.68 -2.26 9.76
N LEU A 4 -3.58 -2.40 8.44
CA LEU A 4 -3.65 -3.68 7.75
C LEU A 4 -2.29 -4.01 7.17
N LEU A 5 -1.86 -5.27 7.34
CA LEU A 5 -0.68 -5.80 6.68
C LEU A 5 -1.14 -6.59 5.46
N CYS A 6 -0.66 -6.21 4.29
CA CYS A 6 -1.05 -6.83 3.03
C CYS A 6 0.16 -7.37 2.31
N GLU A 7 0.08 -8.61 1.84
CA GLU A 7 1.13 -9.19 1.01
C GLU A 7 1.01 -8.67 -0.41
N VAL A 8 2.16 -8.26 -0.98
CA VAL A 8 2.22 -7.80 -2.36
C VAL A 8 2.64 -8.97 -3.23
N LEU A 9 1.75 -9.38 -4.14
CA LEU A 9 2.01 -10.52 -5.01
C LEU A 9 2.78 -10.12 -6.27
N PRO A 10 3.65 -11.01 -6.79
CA PRO A 10 4.35 -10.74 -8.04
C PRO A 10 3.34 -10.44 -9.18
N PRO A 11 3.73 -9.63 -10.18
CA PRO A 11 5.06 -9.07 -10.40
C PRO A 11 5.35 -7.77 -9.62
N HIS A 12 4.44 -7.32 -8.78
CA HIS A 12 4.61 -6.09 -8.01
C HIS A 12 5.52 -6.31 -6.80
N THR A 13 6.21 -5.25 -6.38
CA THR A 13 7.00 -5.26 -5.14
C THR A 13 6.48 -4.18 -4.21
N PRO A 14 6.66 -4.33 -2.87
CA PRO A 14 6.21 -3.31 -1.93
C PRO A 14 6.84 -1.95 -2.19
N ARG A 15 8.13 -1.92 -2.53
CA ARG A 15 8.84 -0.66 -2.80
C ARG A 15 8.28 0.05 -4.02
N GLU A 16 8.11 -0.66 -5.13
CA GLU A 16 7.55 -0.08 -6.35
C GLU A 16 6.13 0.42 -6.13
N LEU A 17 5.32 -0.37 -5.44
CA LEU A 17 3.94 -0.01 -5.13
C LEU A 17 3.87 1.25 -4.27
N ALA A 18 4.71 1.35 -3.23
CA ALA A 18 4.75 2.51 -2.36
C ALA A 18 5.14 3.78 -3.14
N ILE A 19 6.16 3.68 -4.00
CA ILE A 19 6.61 4.80 -4.81
C ILE A 19 5.53 5.22 -5.80
N GLN A 20 4.91 4.27 -6.47
CA GLN A 20 3.89 4.54 -7.48
C GLN A 20 2.66 5.21 -6.87
N LEU A 21 2.18 4.71 -5.74
CA LEU A 21 1.02 5.29 -5.06
C LEU A 21 1.32 6.71 -4.58
N LEU A 22 2.52 6.95 -4.08
CA LEU A 22 2.90 8.28 -3.62
C LEU A 22 2.97 9.28 -4.79
N LYS A 23 3.61 8.88 -5.89
CA LYS A 23 3.80 9.77 -7.05
C LYS A 23 2.53 10.02 -7.84
N THR A 24 1.73 8.98 -8.04
CA THR A 24 0.58 9.04 -8.94
C THR A 24 -0.69 9.48 -8.23
N HIS A 25 -0.88 9.01 -7.00
CA HIS A 25 -2.12 9.22 -6.26
C HIS A 25 -1.94 9.97 -4.96
N ASN A 26 -0.72 10.36 -4.63
CA ASN A 26 -0.38 11.04 -3.37
C ASN A 26 -0.85 10.25 -2.13
N ILE A 27 -0.78 8.92 -2.22
CA ILE A 27 -1.14 8.01 -1.14
C ILE A 27 0.15 7.43 -0.54
N LEU A 28 0.32 7.58 0.78
CA LEU A 28 1.47 7.07 1.48
C LEU A 28 1.17 5.73 2.12
N ILE A 29 1.92 4.69 1.71
CA ILE A 29 1.91 3.39 2.37
C ILE A 29 3.33 3.06 2.81
N LYS A 30 3.47 2.12 3.74
CA LYS A 30 4.78 1.75 4.27
C LYS A 30 5.20 0.38 3.76
N ASP A 31 6.42 0.30 3.22
CA ASP A 31 7.06 -0.95 2.88
C ASP A 31 7.58 -1.60 4.16
N CYS A 32 7.06 -2.78 4.50
CA CYS A 32 7.42 -3.52 5.70
C CYS A 32 8.27 -4.75 5.41
N THR A 33 8.85 -4.85 4.22
CA THR A 33 9.62 -6.02 3.80
C THR A 33 10.74 -6.34 4.78
N SER A 34 11.49 -5.33 5.21
CA SER A 34 12.63 -5.54 6.11
C SER A 34 12.22 -6.01 7.50
N LYS A 35 11.08 -5.57 8.00
CA LYS A 35 10.58 -5.95 9.32
C LYS A 35 9.92 -7.32 9.33
N CYS A 36 9.19 -7.63 8.27
CA CYS A 36 8.41 -8.87 8.17
C CYS A 36 9.17 -9.99 7.48
N HIS A 37 10.31 -9.70 6.88
CA HIS A 37 11.09 -10.63 6.05
C HIS A 37 10.25 -11.24 4.92
N ALA A 38 9.28 -10.47 4.41
CA ALA A 38 8.36 -10.87 3.37
C ALA A 38 7.80 -9.63 2.70
N PRO A 39 7.25 -9.74 1.48
CA PRO A 39 6.81 -8.58 0.70
C PRO A 39 5.47 -8.02 1.21
N TYR A 40 5.49 -7.42 2.38
CA TYR A 40 4.31 -6.82 2.99
C TYR A 40 4.35 -5.30 2.93
N ILE A 41 3.15 -4.72 2.81
CA ILE A 41 2.93 -3.29 3.01
C ILE A 41 2.00 -3.07 4.19
N ARG A 42 2.13 -1.91 4.83
CA ARG A 42 1.27 -1.51 5.93
C ARG A 42 0.39 -0.36 5.48
N ILE A 43 -0.91 -0.54 5.60
CA ILE A 43 -1.92 0.44 5.20
C ILE A 43 -2.66 0.91 6.44
N ALA A 44 -2.70 2.22 6.68
CA ALA A 44 -3.50 2.78 7.76
C ALA A 44 -4.98 2.72 7.40
N VAL A 45 -5.80 2.19 8.29
CA VAL A 45 -7.25 2.18 8.11
C VAL A 45 -7.78 3.57 8.47
N ARG A 46 -8.37 4.22 7.51
CA ARG A 46 -8.90 5.58 7.64
C ARG A 46 -10.40 5.60 7.40
N ASP A 47 -10.94 6.78 7.11
CA ASP A 47 -12.36 6.90 6.81
C ASP A 47 -12.70 6.25 5.46
N THR A 48 -14.00 6.15 5.17
CA THR A 48 -14.49 5.49 3.96
C THR A 48 -13.98 6.15 2.69
N GLU A 49 -13.89 7.47 2.67
CA GLU A 49 -13.44 8.20 1.49
C GLU A 49 -11.97 7.89 1.18
N ASP A 50 -11.10 7.95 2.19
CA ASP A 50 -9.68 7.64 2.01
C ASP A 50 -9.49 6.18 1.58
N ASN A 51 -10.23 5.26 2.18
CA ASN A 51 -10.16 3.84 1.82
C ASN A 51 -10.61 3.60 0.38
N ASN A 52 -11.65 4.31 -0.08
CA ASN A 52 -12.12 4.20 -1.45
C ASN A 52 -11.10 4.74 -2.45
N GLN A 53 -10.40 5.83 -2.11
CA GLN A 53 -9.33 6.36 -2.94
C GLN A 53 -8.18 5.35 -3.07
N LEU A 54 -7.80 4.69 -1.97
CA LEU A 54 -6.77 3.68 -2.00
C LEU A 54 -7.16 2.49 -2.87
N ILE A 55 -8.38 1.99 -2.72
CA ILE A 55 -8.87 0.87 -3.53
C ILE A 55 -8.89 1.24 -5.01
N ALA A 56 -9.36 2.44 -5.34
CA ALA A 56 -9.35 2.91 -6.73
C ALA A 56 -7.95 2.98 -7.29
N ALA A 57 -6.99 3.48 -6.51
CA ALA A 57 -5.59 3.56 -6.92
C ALA A 57 -4.98 2.18 -7.16
N LEU A 58 -5.27 1.22 -6.28
CA LEU A 58 -4.77 -0.16 -6.43
C LEU A 58 -5.32 -0.84 -7.68
N ARG A 59 -6.53 -0.50 -8.09
CA ARG A 59 -7.15 -1.08 -9.29
C ARG A 59 -6.52 -0.58 -10.59
N THR A 60 -5.75 0.51 -10.55
CA THR A 60 -5.08 1.06 -11.73
C THR A 60 -3.71 0.42 -11.98
N LEU A 61 -3.27 -0.47 -11.10
CA LEU A 61 -1.96 -1.13 -11.22
C LEU A 61 -1.94 -2.24 -12.25
#